data_74fb8a2c21080af4ab5ec4e8d75e254d
#
_entry.id   74fb8a2c21080af4ab5ec4e8d75e254d
#
_cell.length_a   1.000
_cell.length_b   1.000
_cell.length_c   1.000
_cell.angle_alpha   90.00
_cell.angle_beta   90.00
_cell.angle_gamma   90.00
#
_symmetry.space_group_name_H-M   'P 1'
#
loop_
_entity.id
_entity.type
_entity.pdbx_description
1 polymer ?
#
loop_
_entity_poly.entity_id
_entity_poly.type
_entity_poly.pdbx_seq_one_letter_code
_entity_poly.pdbx_strand_id
1 'polypeptide(L)'
;LLLFISPILLDDWKHRSMLAVKPIRQWKYLLQKISSYWLVNMALVILALFVVFLVQSLSFGWDNLTTPFLVFRGEEEALMFPLQFIGIVLLFAACVFLFLINLVAWCNQLSRNKMVGFIAGVMVIWAEPIFRSMKIYPSFADKLPLYYVNFGSVIQGMKDDFYTTGTFTISNGCASLLVGAFVFFLLTVGTSFWQERHRRGGLV
;
A
#
# COMPACT_ATOMS: atom_id res chain seq x y z
N LEU A 1 -9.07 -6.87 1.85
CA LEU A 1 -7.84 -6.75 1.06
C LEU A 1 -6.64 -7.37 1.77
N LEU A 2 -6.32 -7.02 3.02
CA LEU A 2 -5.19 -7.61 3.77
C LEU A 2 -5.27 -9.14 3.90
N LEU A 3 -6.47 -9.72 4.03
CA LEU A 3 -6.66 -11.17 4.04
C LEU A 3 -6.21 -11.84 2.74
N PHE A 4 -6.39 -11.17 1.60
CA PHE A 4 -5.90 -11.68 0.30
C PHE A 4 -4.39 -11.55 0.14
N ILE A 5 -3.77 -10.55 0.78
CA ILE A 5 -2.32 -10.33 0.73
C ILE A 5 -1.59 -11.25 1.73
N SER A 6 -2.23 -11.61 2.86
CA SER A 6 -1.58 -12.34 3.95
C SER A 6 -0.93 -13.68 3.55
N PRO A 7 -1.45 -14.50 2.61
CA PRO A 7 -0.82 -15.76 2.22
C PRO A 7 0.36 -15.59 1.25
N ILE A 8 0.71 -14.34 0.87
CA ILE A 8 1.81 -14.11 -0.08
C ILE A 8 3.10 -14.80 0.40
N LEU A 9 3.76 -15.53 -0.48
CA LEU A 9 4.98 -16.30 -0.26
C LEU A 9 4.87 -17.54 0.66
N LEU A 10 3.79 -17.75 1.42
CA LEU A 10 3.69 -18.89 2.33
C LEU A 10 3.19 -20.17 1.68
N ASP A 11 2.29 -20.08 0.73
CA ASP A 11 1.82 -21.25 -0.01
C ASP A 11 2.96 -21.91 -0.80
N ASP A 12 3.98 -21.12 -1.17
CA ASP A 12 5.17 -21.62 -1.86
C ASP A 12 6.06 -22.49 -0.98
N TRP A 13 6.01 -22.30 0.34
CA TRP A 13 6.75 -23.14 1.27
C TRP A 13 6.26 -24.57 1.25
N LYS A 14 4.98 -24.78 1.02
CA LYS A 14 4.38 -26.14 0.91
C LYS A 14 4.77 -26.83 -0.39
N HIS A 15 5.01 -26.09 -1.47
CA HIS A 15 5.34 -26.61 -2.80
C HIS A 15 6.80 -26.34 -3.21
N ARG A 16 7.67 -26.09 -2.24
CA ARG A 16 9.05 -25.66 -2.48
C ARG A 16 9.92 -26.71 -3.20
N SER A 17 9.65 -28.00 -3.01
CA SER A 17 10.31 -29.08 -3.73
C SER A 17 10.06 -29.01 -5.23
N MET A 18 8.85 -28.62 -5.65
CA MET A 18 8.52 -28.43 -7.07
C MET A 18 9.15 -27.16 -7.65
N LEU A 19 9.32 -26.10 -6.84
CA LEU A 19 9.94 -24.84 -7.28
C LEU A 19 11.47 -24.97 -7.39
N ALA A 20 12.10 -25.84 -6.60
CA ALA A 20 13.54 -26.08 -6.65
C ALA A 20 14.00 -26.71 -7.98
N VAL A 21 13.09 -27.37 -8.70
CA VAL A 21 13.39 -27.99 -10.01
C VAL A 21 13.38 -26.98 -11.16
N LYS A 22 12.76 -25.80 -10.99
CA LYS A 22 12.72 -24.78 -12.04
C LYS A 22 13.91 -23.82 -11.91
N PRO A 23 14.71 -23.60 -12.95
CA PRO A 23 15.87 -22.69 -12.93
C PRO A 23 15.44 -21.21 -13.03
N ILE A 24 14.45 -20.81 -12.22
CA ILE A 24 13.97 -19.43 -12.20
C ILE A 24 14.76 -18.67 -11.12
N ARG A 25 15.34 -17.53 -11.47
CA ARG A 25 16.00 -16.65 -10.49
C ARG A 25 14.98 -16.18 -9.46
N GLN A 26 15.24 -16.37 -8.18
CA GLN A 26 14.31 -16.10 -7.06
C GLN A 26 13.72 -14.69 -7.12
N TRP A 27 14.51 -13.68 -7.43
CA TRP A 27 14.02 -12.30 -7.50
C TRP A 27 12.95 -12.09 -8.60
N LYS A 28 13.07 -12.78 -9.76
CA LYS A 28 12.06 -12.73 -10.83
C LYS A 28 10.75 -13.35 -10.37
N TYR A 29 10.83 -14.45 -9.64
CA TYR A 29 9.66 -15.11 -9.07
C TYR A 29 8.95 -14.21 -8.04
N LEU A 30 9.71 -13.58 -7.12
CA LEU A 30 9.18 -12.63 -6.15
C LEU A 30 8.49 -11.45 -6.84
N LEU A 31 9.14 -10.87 -7.84
CA LEU A 31 8.61 -9.75 -8.59
C LEU A 31 7.29 -10.13 -9.30
N GLN A 32 7.25 -11.28 -9.96
CA GLN A 32 6.05 -11.77 -10.64
C GLN A 32 4.90 -11.96 -9.63
N LYS A 33 5.20 -12.53 -8.46
CA LYS A 33 4.19 -12.77 -7.44
C LYS A 33 3.66 -11.47 -6.84
N ILE A 34 4.54 -10.54 -6.48
CA ILE A 34 4.16 -9.21 -5.98
C ILE A 34 3.30 -8.48 -7.01
N SER A 35 3.70 -8.50 -8.29
CA SER A 35 2.93 -7.87 -9.37
C SER A 35 1.54 -8.51 -9.54
N SER A 36 1.44 -9.84 -9.45
CA SER A 36 0.15 -10.52 -9.56
C SER A 36 -0.81 -10.13 -8.41
N TYR A 37 -0.32 -10.10 -7.17
CA TYR A 37 -1.12 -9.64 -6.04
C TYR A 37 -1.50 -8.18 -6.15
N TRP A 38 -0.59 -7.32 -6.62
CA TRP A 38 -0.87 -5.92 -6.86
C TRP A 38 -1.96 -5.73 -7.91
N LEU A 39 -1.89 -6.41 -9.05
CA LEU A 39 -2.91 -6.35 -10.11
C LEU A 39 -4.28 -6.80 -9.62
N VAL A 40 -4.36 -7.90 -8.87
CA VAL A 40 -5.64 -8.38 -8.32
C VAL A 40 -6.24 -7.35 -7.36
N ASN A 41 -5.45 -6.78 -6.46
CA ASN A 41 -5.93 -5.76 -5.53
C ASN A 41 -6.36 -4.48 -6.26
N MET A 42 -5.63 -4.04 -7.28
CA MET A 42 -6.03 -2.89 -8.11
C MET A 42 -7.34 -3.16 -8.86
N ALA A 43 -7.52 -4.36 -9.43
CA ALA A 43 -8.76 -4.75 -10.09
C ALA A 43 -9.97 -4.70 -9.12
N LEU A 44 -9.79 -5.15 -7.88
CA LEU A 44 -10.83 -5.08 -6.84
C LEU A 44 -11.17 -3.62 -6.47
N VAL A 45 -10.18 -2.74 -6.38
CA VAL A 45 -10.44 -1.30 -6.11
C VAL A 45 -11.18 -0.65 -7.27
N ILE A 46 -10.76 -0.91 -8.50
CA ILE A 46 -11.42 -0.37 -9.69
C ILE A 46 -12.88 -0.86 -9.74
N LEU A 47 -13.10 -2.14 -9.46
CA LEU A 47 -14.46 -2.70 -9.40
C LEU A 47 -15.29 -2.03 -8.30
N ALA A 48 -14.73 -1.85 -7.10
CA ALA A 48 -15.42 -1.19 -5.98
C ALA A 48 -15.77 0.27 -6.32
N LEU A 49 -14.83 1.03 -6.89
CA LEU A 49 -15.07 2.40 -7.33
C LEU A 49 -16.13 2.47 -8.43
N PHE A 50 -16.11 1.51 -9.36
CA PHE A 50 -17.12 1.42 -10.43
C PHE A 50 -18.53 1.17 -9.87
N VAL A 51 -18.65 0.27 -8.87
CA VAL A 51 -19.94 0.03 -8.19
C VAL A 51 -20.43 1.28 -7.46
N VAL A 52 -19.56 1.95 -6.70
CA VAL A 52 -19.91 3.22 -6.02
C VAL A 52 -20.36 4.27 -7.02
N PHE A 53 -19.62 4.40 -8.12
CA PHE A 53 -19.94 5.30 -9.21
C PHE A 53 -21.33 5.02 -9.83
N LEU A 54 -21.63 3.74 -10.13
CA LEU A 54 -22.93 3.35 -10.65
C LEU A 54 -24.07 3.69 -9.68
N VAL A 55 -23.90 3.37 -8.40
CA VAL A 55 -24.92 3.67 -7.37
C VAL A 55 -25.15 5.18 -7.28
N GLN A 56 -24.10 5.99 -7.27
CA GLN A 56 -24.24 7.45 -7.23
C GLN A 56 -24.90 8.00 -8.50
N SER A 57 -24.53 7.53 -9.69
CA SER A 57 -25.10 7.98 -10.96
C SER A 57 -26.58 7.63 -11.06
N LEU A 58 -26.99 6.46 -10.56
CA LEU A 58 -28.40 6.05 -10.53
C LEU A 58 -29.22 6.84 -9.50
N SER A 59 -28.61 7.23 -8.37
CA SER A 59 -29.31 7.93 -7.29
C SER A 59 -29.44 9.44 -7.54
N PHE A 60 -28.42 10.07 -8.13
CA PHE A 60 -28.30 11.53 -8.25
C PHE A 60 -28.25 12.06 -9.69
N GLY A 61 -28.29 11.17 -10.69
CA GLY A 61 -28.17 11.53 -12.11
C GLY A 61 -26.73 11.68 -12.57
N TRP A 62 -26.55 11.69 -13.89
CA TRP A 62 -25.22 11.73 -14.56
C TRP A 62 -24.58 13.13 -14.53
N ASP A 63 -25.35 14.19 -14.31
CA ASP A 63 -24.87 15.57 -14.34
C ASP A 63 -23.86 15.88 -13.20
N ASN A 64 -23.94 15.13 -12.11
CA ASN A 64 -23.00 15.28 -10.98
C ASN A 64 -21.54 14.93 -11.32
N LEU A 65 -21.28 14.30 -12.45
CA LEU A 65 -19.93 13.91 -12.87
C LEU A 65 -19.13 15.04 -13.49
N THR A 66 -19.84 16.03 -14.02
CA THR A 66 -19.25 17.21 -14.68
C THR A 66 -19.17 18.42 -13.75
N THR A 67 -19.89 18.38 -12.62
CA THR A 67 -19.86 19.47 -11.65
C THR A 67 -18.62 19.37 -10.76
N PRO A 68 -17.77 20.41 -10.73
CA PRO A 68 -16.63 20.45 -9.83
C PRO A 68 -17.11 20.58 -8.39
N PHE A 69 -16.41 19.94 -7.47
CA PHE A 69 -16.63 20.09 -6.04
C PHE A 69 -15.44 20.78 -5.36
N LEU A 70 -15.73 21.47 -4.25
CA LEU A 70 -14.73 22.17 -3.48
C LEU A 70 -13.92 21.18 -2.63
N VAL A 71 -12.60 21.27 -2.75
CA VAL A 71 -11.64 20.58 -1.88
C VAL A 71 -10.83 21.65 -1.15
N PHE A 72 -10.83 21.56 0.16
CA PHE A 72 -10.04 22.46 0.99
C PHE A 72 -8.60 21.93 1.07
N ARG A 73 -7.63 22.76 0.70
CA ARG A 73 -6.20 22.50 0.89
C ARG A 73 -5.62 23.57 1.80
N GLY A 74 -5.67 23.34 3.11
CA GLY A 74 -5.37 24.39 4.07
C GLY A 74 -6.34 25.57 3.92
N GLU A 75 -5.81 26.76 3.75
CA GLU A 75 -6.62 27.98 3.55
C GLU A 75 -7.07 28.21 2.09
N GLU A 76 -6.59 27.40 1.14
CA GLU A 76 -6.94 27.55 -0.27
C GLU A 76 -8.11 26.64 -0.66
N GLU A 77 -9.13 27.23 -1.28
CA GLU A 77 -10.23 26.52 -1.89
C GLU A 77 -9.85 26.10 -3.32
N ALA A 78 -9.77 24.81 -3.58
CA ALA A 78 -9.51 24.28 -4.91
C ALA A 78 -10.73 23.58 -5.48
N LEU A 79 -11.09 23.90 -6.73
CA LEU A 79 -12.12 23.17 -7.47
C LEU A 79 -11.51 21.91 -8.07
N MET A 80 -12.11 20.76 -7.78
CA MET A 80 -11.66 19.48 -8.31
C MET A 80 -12.79 18.78 -9.06
N PHE A 81 -12.50 18.27 -10.24
CA PHE A 81 -13.46 17.44 -10.99
C PHE A 81 -13.48 16.01 -10.45
N PRO A 82 -14.65 15.34 -10.42
CA PRO A 82 -14.76 13.95 -9.95
C PRO A 82 -13.78 12.99 -10.61
N LEU A 83 -13.54 13.15 -11.92
CA LEU A 83 -12.59 12.31 -12.66
C LEU A 83 -11.14 12.50 -12.18
N GLN A 84 -10.73 13.73 -11.89
CA GLN A 84 -9.40 14.01 -11.31
C GLN A 84 -9.25 13.40 -9.93
N PHE A 85 -10.30 13.50 -9.10
CA PHE A 85 -10.32 12.89 -7.77
C PHE A 85 -10.16 11.37 -7.85
N ILE A 86 -10.91 10.70 -8.72
CA ILE A 86 -10.81 9.26 -8.95
C ILE A 86 -9.38 8.88 -9.41
N GLY A 87 -8.79 9.65 -10.31
CA GLY A 87 -7.42 9.44 -10.78
C GLY A 87 -6.40 9.52 -9.64
N ILE A 88 -6.53 10.51 -8.75
CA ILE A 88 -5.65 10.66 -7.57
C ILE A 88 -5.86 9.51 -6.58
N VAL A 89 -7.11 9.12 -6.32
CA VAL A 89 -7.45 7.98 -5.45
C VAL A 89 -6.83 6.69 -5.99
N LEU A 90 -6.93 6.42 -7.29
CA LEU A 90 -6.34 5.25 -7.91
C LEU A 90 -4.82 5.26 -7.83
N LEU A 91 -4.19 6.41 -8.05
CA LEU A 91 -2.74 6.58 -7.94
C LEU A 91 -2.26 6.27 -6.50
N PHE A 92 -2.91 6.86 -5.49
CA PHE A 92 -2.57 6.58 -4.11
C PHE A 92 -2.83 5.12 -3.73
N ALA A 93 -3.97 4.56 -4.12
CA ALA A 93 -4.27 3.15 -3.87
C ALA A 93 -3.20 2.24 -4.46
N ALA A 94 -2.73 2.53 -5.68
CA ALA A 94 -1.65 1.78 -6.31
C ALA A 94 -0.36 1.81 -5.49
N CYS A 95 0.05 2.98 -5.00
CA CYS A 95 1.24 3.14 -4.16
C CYS A 95 1.09 2.46 -2.79
N VAL A 96 -0.06 2.63 -2.13
CA VAL A 96 -0.36 2.01 -0.83
C VAL A 96 -0.35 0.48 -0.94
N PHE A 97 -0.99 -0.09 -1.96
CA PHE A 97 -0.97 -1.55 -2.12
C PHE A 97 0.42 -2.07 -2.42
N LEU A 98 1.19 -1.38 -3.25
CA LEU A 98 2.56 -1.78 -3.50
C LEU A 98 3.40 -1.78 -2.22
N PHE A 99 3.24 -0.77 -1.38
CA PHE A 99 3.89 -0.67 -0.08
C PHE A 99 3.46 -1.81 0.86
N LEU A 100 2.14 -2.01 1.06
CA LEU A 100 1.60 -3.03 1.96
C LEU A 100 1.97 -4.45 1.52
N ILE A 101 1.91 -4.76 0.22
CA ILE A 101 2.27 -6.07 -0.30
C ILE A 101 3.74 -6.39 -0.01
N ASN A 102 4.65 -5.44 -0.24
CA ASN A 102 6.06 -5.64 0.05
C ASN A 102 6.36 -5.78 1.54
N LEU A 103 5.72 -4.97 2.39
CA LEU A 103 5.83 -5.07 3.85
C LEU A 103 5.36 -6.45 4.35
N VAL A 104 4.15 -6.88 3.94
CA VAL A 104 3.58 -8.18 4.34
C VAL A 104 4.43 -9.33 3.82
N ALA A 105 4.93 -9.24 2.58
CA ALA A 105 5.82 -10.24 2.00
C ALA A 105 7.11 -10.40 2.83
N TRP A 106 7.73 -9.28 3.23
CA TRP A 106 8.91 -9.29 4.08
C TRP A 106 8.63 -9.89 5.46
N CYS A 107 7.56 -9.46 6.12
CA CYS A 107 7.17 -9.99 7.44
C CYS A 107 6.88 -11.50 7.39
N ASN A 108 6.16 -11.95 6.37
CA ASN A 108 5.85 -13.37 6.18
C ASN A 108 7.11 -14.21 5.95
N GLN A 109 8.05 -13.68 5.18
CA GLN A 109 9.29 -14.36 4.88
C GLN A 109 10.20 -14.47 6.10
N LEU A 110 10.24 -13.43 6.93
CA LEU A 110 11.03 -13.40 8.16
C LEU A 110 10.47 -14.37 9.21
N SER A 111 9.16 -14.31 9.45
CA SER A 111 8.48 -15.06 10.52
C SER A 111 8.01 -16.46 10.11
N ARG A 112 7.93 -16.74 8.79
CA ARG A 112 7.32 -17.95 8.23
C ARG A 112 5.87 -18.18 8.67
N ASN A 113 5.17 -17.12 9.05
CA ASN A 113 3.81 -17.15 9.56
C ASN A 113 2.96 -16.05 8.93
N LYS A 114 1.86 -16.45 8.25
CA LYS A 114 0.93 -15.53 7.59
C LYS A 114 0.25 -14.55 8.55
N MET A 115 0.08 -14.93 9.80
CA MET A 115 -0.55 -14.07 10.81
C MET A 115 0.33 -12.87 11.16
N VAL A 116 1.65 -13.03 11.15
CA VAL A 116 2.58 -11.92 11.42
C VAL A 116 2.49 -10.86 10.34
N GLY A 117 2.47 -11.26 9.07
CA GLY A 117 2.30 -10.30 7.97
C GLY A 117 0.92 -9.62 8.01
N PHE A 118 -0.13 -10.37 8.32
CA PHE A 118 -1.47 -9.80 8.50
C PHE A 118 -1.49 -8.75 9.62
N ILE A 119 -0.97 -9.10 10.81
CA ILE A 119 -0.91 -8.20 11.96
C ILE A 119 -0.06 -6.95 11.63
N ALA A 120 1.09 -7.12 10.97
CA ALA A 120 1.92 -6.00 10.55
C ALA A 120 1.17 -5.05 9.60
N GLY A 121 0.43 -5.58 8.63
CA GLY A 121 -0.41 -4.78 7.75
C GLY A 121 -1.52 -4.04 8.48
N VAL A 122 -2.19 -4.70 9.43
CA VAL A 122 -3.22 -4.06 10.28
C VAL A 122 -2.61 -2.95 11.13
N MET A 123 -1.47 -3.23 11.79
CA MET A 123 -0.77 -2.22 12.60
C MET A 123 -0.41 -0.98 11.80
N VAL A 124 0.06 -1.14 10.57
CA VAL A 124 0.41 -0.01 9.69
C VAL A 124 -0.81 0.83 9.33
N ILE A 125 -1.95 0.20 9.02
CA ILE A 125 -3.19 0.92 8.69
C ILE A 125 -3.72 1.70 9.90
N TRP A 126 -3.62 1.14 11.10
CA TRP A 126 -4.14 1.75 12.33
C TRP A 126 -3.16 2.65 13.05
N ALA A 127 -1.88 2.63 12.68
CA ALA A 127 -0.84 3.37 13.40
C ALA A 127 -1.07 4.90 13.36
N GLU A 128 -1.38 5.47 12.19
CA GLU A 128 -1.64 6.92 12.09
C GLU A 128 -2.87 7.34 12.91
N PRO A 129 -4.05 6.70 12.82
CA PRO A 129 -5.17 7.00 13.70
C PRO A 129 -4.83 6.91 15.20
N ILE A 130 -4.02 5.92 15.61
CA ILE A 130 -3.59 5.75 16.99
C ILE A 130 -2.67 6.91 17.42
N PHE A 131 -1.64 7.23 16.63
CA PHE A 131 -0.72 8.34 16.95
C PHE A 131 -1.45 9.67 17.02
N ARG A 132 -2.42 9.88 16.12
CA ARG A 132 -3.28 11.07 16.15
C ARG A 132 -4.12 11.15 17.42
N SER A 133 -4.70 10.03 17.87
CA SER A 133 -5.49 9.99 19.12
C SER A 133 -4.63 10.27 20.35
N MET A 134 -3.36 9.85 20.32
CA MET A 134 -2.38 10.11 21.38
C MET A 134 -1.72 11.49 21.28
N LYS A 135 -2.07 12.31 20.28
CA LYS A 135 -1.45 13.62 19.99
C LYS A 135 0.06 13.54 19.80
N ILE A 136 0.56 12.44 19.26
CA ILE A 136 1.98 12.25 18.94
C ILE A 136 2.22 12.71 17.52
N TYR A 137 2.83 13.88 17.36
CA TYR A 137 3.10 14.52 16.07
C TYR A 137 4.61 14.65 15.84
N PRO A 138 5.28 13.62 15.30
CA PRO A 138 6.71 13.73 15.00
C PRO A 138 6.95 14.72 13.86
N SER A 139 8.00 15.54 13.99
CA SER A 139 8.36 16.56 12.99
C SER A 139 8.73 16.00 11.61
N PHE A 140 8.96 14.68 11.51
CA PHE A 140 9.27 13.97 10.26
C PHE A 140 8.12 13.08 9.76
N ALA A 141 6.91 13.30 10.26
CA ALA A 141 5.71 12.54 9.89
C ALA A 141 5.47 12.58 8.36
N ASP A 142 5.74 13.70 7.72
CA ASP A 142 5.62 13.93 6.28
C ASP A 142 6.54 13.04 5.41
N LYS A 143 7.59 12.46 6.00
CA LYS A 143 8.55 11.59 5.29
C LYS A 143 8.25 10.11 5.44
N LEU A 144 7.38 9.75 6.38
CA LEU A 144 7.08 8.35 6.67
C LEU A 144 5.91 7.83 5.84
N PRO A 145 6.05 6.69 5.13
CA PRO A 145 4.98 6.09 4.34
C PRO A 145 3.74 5.74 5.17
N LEU A 146 3.94 5.45 6.46
CA LEU A 146 2.89 5.13 7.42
C LEU A 146 1.77 6.18 7.46
N TYR A 147 2.13 7.46 7.42
CA TYR A 147 1.18 8.56 7.49
C TYR A 147 0.40 8.78 6.19
N TYR A 148 0.84 8.19 5.09
CA TYR A 148 0.17 8.28 3.79
C TYR A 148 -0.74 7.10 3.48
N VAL A 149 -0.76 6.07 4.30
CA VAL A 149 -1.65 4.91 4.12
C VAL A 149 -3.12 5.34 4.18
N ASN A 150 -3.46 6.28 5.08
CA ASN A 150 -4.76 6.93 5.11
C ASN A 150 -4.76 8.16 4.19
N PHE A 151 -4.77 7.90 2.89
CA PHE A 151 -4.64 8.95 1.86
C PHE A 151 -5.88 9.85 1.71
N GLY A 152 -7.04 9.42 2.17
CA GLY A 152 -8.26 10.23 2.10
C GLY A 152 -8.09 11.60 2.77
N SER A 153 -7.48 11.63 3.95
CA SER A 153 -7.17 12.87 4.68
C SER A 153 -6.08 13.72 4.01
N VAL A 154 -5.17 13.10 3.21
CA VAL A 154 -4.17 13.83 2.42
C VAL A 154 -4.83 14.53 1.23
N ILE A 155 -5.72 13.85 0.53
CA ILE A 155 -6.42 14.41 -0.64
C ILE A 155 -7.33 15.57 -0.22
N GLN A 156 -7.96 15.46 0.96
CA GLN A 156 -8.85 16.48 1.52
C GLN A 156 -8.10 17.64 2.20
N GLY A 157 -6.75 17.61 2.27
CA GLY A 157 -5.97 18.65 2.94
C GLY A 157 -6.03 18.63 4.47
N MET A 158 -6.83 17.75 5.07
CA MET A 158 -7.03 17.69 6.52
C MET A 158 -5.76 17.38 7.32
N LYS A 159 -4.73 16.81 6.69
CA LYS A 159 -3.48 16.48 7.40
C LYS A 159 -2.63 17.69 7.71
N ASP A 160 -2.62 18.68 6.85
CA ASP A 160 -1.86 19.90 7.07
C ASP A 160 -2.37 20.67 8.30
N ASP A 161 -3.69 20.61 8.55
CA ASP A 161 -4.31 21.23 9.74
C ASP A 161 -3.91 20.52 11.04
N PHE A 162 -3.73 19.18 11.00
CA PHE A 162 -3.35 18.40 12.19
C PHE A 162 -1.86 18.47 12.50
N TYR A 163 -1.01 18.47 11.47
CA TYR A 163 0.44 18.31 11.64
C TYR A 163 1.21 19.61 11.52
N THR A 164 0.57 20.73 11.24
CA THR A 164 1.17 22.10 11.14
C THR A 164 2.45 22.20 10.30
N THR A 165 2.78 21.17 9.54
CA THR A 165 4.02 21.09 8.76
C THR A 165 3.84 21.55 7.31
N GLY A 166 2.62 21.64 6.82
CA GLY A 166 2.29 22.10 5.46
C GLY A 166 2.90 21.29 4.32
N THR A 167 3.39 20.06 4.60
CA THR A 167 4.21 19.26 3.66
C THR A 167 3.53 17.99 3.17
N PHE A 168 2.28 17.73 3.58
CA PHE A 168 1.52 16.55 3.16
C PHE A 168 0.93 16.72 1.77
N THR A 169 1.80 16.71 0.77
CA THR A 169 1.40 16.79 -0.63
C THR A 169 1.18 15.41 -1.24
N ILE A 170 0.39 15.37 -2.33
CA ILE A 170 0.18 14.14 -3.12
C ILE A 170 1.51 13.57 -3.62
N SER A 171 2.40 14.45 -4.09
CA SER A 171 3.72 14.06 -4.60
C SER A 171 4.59 13.42 -3.52
N ASN A 172 4.69 14.06 -2.34
CA ASN A 172 5.47 13.54 -1.22
C ASN A 172 4.91 12.21 -0.71
N GLY A 173 3.58 12.07 -0.71
CA GLY A 173 2.92 10.83 -0.32
C GLY A 173 3.25 9.67 -1.24
N CYS A 174 3.11 9.87 -2.54
CA CYS A 174 3.47 8.85 -3.53
C CYS A 174 4.96 8.50 -3.47
N ALA A 175 5.83 9.50 -3.37
CA ALA A 175 7.28 9.28 -3.27
C ALA A 175 7.65 8.48 -2.02
N SER A 176 7.12 8.86 -0.85
CA SER A 176 7.35 8.16 0.42
C SER A 176 6.88 6.71 0.38
N LEU A 177 5.68 6.44 -0.15
CA LEU A 177 5.13 5.10 -0.30
C LEU A 177 5.96 4.24 -1.27
N LEU A 178 6.40 4.80 -2.41
CA LEU A 178 7.23 4.08 -3.37
C LEU A 178 8.62 3.77 -2.81
N VAL A 179 9.25 4.71 -2.11
CA VAL A 179 10.53 4.48 -1.43
C VAL A 179 10.37 3.39 -0.36
N GLY A 180 9.32 3.46 0.46
CA GLY A 180 9.00 2.43 1.44
C GLY A 180 8.79 1.05 0.80
N ALA A 181 8.03 0.98 -0.30
CA ALA A 181 7.81 -0.26 -1.05
C ALA A 181 9.12 -0.84 -1.59
N PHE A 182 9.99 0.00 -2.14
CA PHE A 182 11.29 -0.40 -2.66
C PHE A 182 12.22 -0.93 -1.55
N VAL A 183 12.28 -0.26 -0.40
CA VAL A 183 13.05 -0.71 0.76
C VAL A 183 12.57 -2.10 1.22
N PHE A 184 11.27 -2.32 1.39
CA PHE A 184 10.73 -3.63 1.78
C PHE A 184 10.94 -4.70 0.71
N PHE A 185 10.90 -4.33 -0.56
CA PHE A 185 11.26 -5.25 -1.65
C PHE A 185 12.71 -5.71 -1.53
N LEU A 186 13.66 -4.79 -1.34
CA LEU A 186 15.07 -5.12 -1.14
C LEU A 186 15.29 -6.00 0.10
N LEU A 187 14.61 -5.71 1.20
CA LEU A 187 14.64 -6.53 2.41
C LEU A 187 14.11 -7.94 2.15
N THR A 188 13.02 -8.09 1.37
CA THR A 188 12.47 -9.38 1.00
C THR A 188 13.46 -10.18 0.14
N VAL A 189 14.07 -9.55 -0.84
CA VAL A 189 15.09 -10.18 -1.69
C VAL A 189 16.31 -10.57 -0.86
N GLY A 190 16.80 -9.67 0.00
CA GLY A 190 17.96 -9.92 0.87
C GLY A 190 17.75 -11.07 1.84
N THR A 191 16.57 -11.13 2.49
CA THR A 191 16.22 -12.24 3.39
C THR A 191 16.09 -13.56 2.64
N SER A 192 15.61 -13.56 1.40
CA SER A 192 15.58 -14.75 0.53
C SER A 192 16.99 -15.31 0.29
N PHE A 193 17.92 -14.45 -0.11
CA PHE A 193 19.31 -14.86 -0.35
C PHE A 193 20.02 -15.35 0.90
N TRP A 194 19.80 -14.66 2.03
CA TRP A 194 20.37 -15.05 3.32
C TRP A 194 19.89 -16.44 3.76
N GLN A 195 18.59 -16.71 3.66
CA GLN A 195 18.01 -18.00 4.01
C GLN A 195 18.51 -19.13 3.08
N GLU A 196 18.74 -18.85 1.80
CA GLU A 196 19.28 -19.84 0.86
C GLU A 196 20.74 -20.19 1.19
N ARG A 197 21.56 -19.19 1.51
CA ARG A 197 22.97 -19.38 1.85
C ARG A 197 23.15 -20.23 3.12
N HIS A 198 22.36 -19.96 4.16
CA HIS A 198 22.42 -20.76 5.40
C HIS A 198 21.99 -22.21 5.20
N ARG A 199 21.12 -22.49 4.27
CA ARG A 199 20.71 -23.87 3.96
C ARG A 199 21.81 -24.67 3.23
N ARG A 200 22.52 -24.04 2.32
CA ARG A 200 23.61 -24.70 1.58
C ARG A 200 24.83 -24.96 2.49
N GLY A 201 25.06 -24.08 3.45
CA GLY A 201 26.17 -24.25 4.42
C GLY A 201 25.89 -25.22 5.57
N GLY A 202 24.67 -25.64 5.80
CA GLY A 202 24.31 -26.64 6.82
C GLY A 202 24.22 -28.09 6.31
N LEU A 203 24.61 -28.34 5.07
CA LEU A 203 24.67 -29.67 4.44
C LEU A 203 26.12 -30.18 4.25
N VAL A 204 27.11 -29.55 4.91
CA VAL A 204 28.51 -29.99 4.95
C VAL A 204 28.86 -30.58 6.30
#